data_51c3811e8cc9ffd2d9ff566b966a1fca
#
_entry.id   51c3811e8cc9ffd2d9ff566b966a1fca
#
_cell.length_a   1.000
_cell.length_b   1.000
_cell.length_c   1.000
_cell.angle_alpha   90.00
_cell.angle_beta   90.00
_cell.angle_gamma   90.00
#
_symmetry.space_group_name_H-M   'P 1'
#
loop_
_entity.id
_entity.type
_entity.pdbx_description
1 polymer ?
#
loop_
_entity_poly.entity_id
_entity_poly.type
_entity_poly.pdbx_seq_one_letter_code
_entity_poly.pdbx_strand_id
1 'polypeptide(L)'
;KVLTIMIFKSNWVTNKRSAEELFEYIGDMNNMPPILPEQVVNITADNDNLSFTIQGMGSIALQVRDRKPNELIQLSPVGKTPFQFVLNIYIRNNEHTECCFEIDAQLNPLMQMMASRPLQNLVNMMANKAVEI
;
A
#
# COMPACT_ATOMS: atom_id res chain seq x y z
N LYS A 1 -6.54 25.93 8.33
CA LYS A 1 -5.87 24.90 7.53
C LYS A 1 -6.89 23.99 6.90
N VAL A 2 -6.73 23.73 5.63
CA VAL A 2 -7.64 22.88 4.89
C VAL A 2 -6.91 21.60 4.52
N LEU A 3 -7.53 20.46 4.87
CA LEU A 3 -7.05 19.15 4.45
C LEU A 3 -7.91 18.69 3.29
N THR A 4 -7.27 18.24 2.24
CA THR A 4 -7.94 17.70 1.06
C THR A 4 -7.69 16.20 1.00
N ILE A 5 -8.75 15.44 0.72
CA ILE A 5 -8.62 14.01 0.49
C ILE A 5 -8.02 13.82 -0.91
N MET A 6 -6.89 13.13 -0.96
CA MET A 6 -6.20 12.80 -2.20
C MET A 6 -6.10 11.28 -2.32
N ILE A 7 -6.44 10.77 -3.47
CA ILE A 7 -6.38 9.33 -3.73
C ILE A 7 -5.31 9.04 -4.78
N PHE A 8 -4.35 8.21 -4.40
CA PHE A 8 -3.28 7.76 -5.28
C PHE A 8 -3.49 6.28 -5.55
N LYS A 9 -3.86 5.94 -6.75
CA LYS A 9 -4.24 4.57 -7.08
C LYS A 9 -3.43 4.08 -8.27
N SER A 10 -2.94 2.85 -8.18
CA SER A 10 -2.24 2.21 -9.28
C SER A 10 -3.24 1.68 -10.31
N ASN A 11 -2.74 1.26 -11.45
CA ASN A 11 -3.52 0.44 -12.38
C ASN A 11 -3.78 -0.92 -11.73
N TRP A 12 -4.83 -1.58 -12.17
CA TRP A 12 -5.04 -2.99 -11.87
C TRP A 12 -4.01 -3.81 -12.62
N VAL A 13 -3.38 -4.74 -11.92
CA VAL A 13 -2.37 -5.62 -12.52
C VAL A 13 -2.79 -7.07 -12.30
N THR A 14 -2.43 -7.93 -13.24
CA THR A 14 -2.75 -9.35 -13.16
C THR A 14 -1.78 -10.08 -12.23
N ASN A 15 -2.26 -11.15 -11.62
CA ASN A 15 -1.44 -12.02 -10.80
C ASN A 15 -1.78 -13.48 -11.13
N LYS A 16 -0.79 -14.35 -11.09
CA LYS A 16 -0.95 -15.76 -11.45
C LYS A 16 -1.68 -16.59 -10.40
N ARG A 17 -1.81 -16.10 -9.17
CA ARG A 17 -2.52 -16.79 -8.10
C ARG A 17 -4.02 -16.60 -8.25
N SER A 18 -4.80 -17.50 -7.65
CA SER A 18 -6.24 -17.27 -7.52
C SER A 18 -6.46 -16.08 -6.57
N ALA A 19 -7.65 -15.50 -6.59
CA ALA A 19 -7.97 -14.39 -5.68
C ALA A 19 -7.81 -14.82 -4.21
N GLU A 20 -8.21 -16.03 -3.88
CA GLU A 20 -8.05 -16.58 -2.54
C GLU A 20 -6.57 -16.73 -2.15
N GLU A 21 -5.78 -17.32 -3.05
CA GLU A 21 -4.34 -17.48 -2.81
C GLU A 21 -3.62 -16.15 -2.69
N LEU A 22 -3.97 -15.20 -3.53
CA LEU A 22 -3.38 -13.87 -3.49
C LEU A 22 -3.74 -13.15 -2.20
N PHE A 23 -5.00 -13.26 -1.79
CA PHE A 23 -5.47 -12.65 -0.55
C PHE A 23 -4.70 -13.20 0.65
N GLU A 24 -4.53 -14.51 0.73
CA GLU A 24 -3.78 -15.13 1.82
C GLU A 24 -2.31 -14.74 1.80
N TYR A 25 -1.71 -14.70 0.61
CA TYR A 25 -0.30 -14.37 0.46
C TYR A 25 -0.03 -12.91 0.84
N ILE A 26 -0.72 -11.99 0.19
CA ILE A 26 -0.47 -10.56 0.35
C ILE A 26 -1.05 -10.02 1.66
N GLY A 27 -1.99 -10.74 2.26
CA GLY A 27 -2.56 -10.39 3.55
C GLY A 27 -1.64 -10.65 4.72
N ASP A 28 -0.59 -11.41 4.53
CA ASP A 28 0.46 -11.62 5.52
C ASP A 28 1.56 -10.60 5.25
N MET A 29 1.77 -9.67 6.17
CA MET A 29 2.71 -8.58 5.98
C MET A 29 4.16 -9.06 5.88
N ASN A 30 4.47 -10.27 6.33
CA ASN A 30 5.78 -10.88 6.09
C ASN A 30 6.11 -11.03 4.60
N ASN A 31 5.09 -11.05 3.75
CA ASN A 31 5.25 -11.19 2.31
C ASN A 31 5.31 -9.85 1.56
N MET A 32 5.21 -8.73 2.27
CA MET A 32 5.23 -7.42 1.65
C MET A 32 6.61 -6.92 1.20
N PRO A 33 7.72 -7.25 1.90
CA PRO A 33 9.02 -6.70 1.48
C PRO A 33 9.34 -6.84 -0.01
N PRO A 34 9.11 -7.98 -0.68
CA PRO A 34 9.37 -8.08 -2.13
C PRO A 34 8.53 -7.15 -3.00
N ILE A 35 7.43 -6.63 -2.48
CA ILE A 35 6.52 -5.75 -3.23
C ILE A 35 6.93 -4.28 -3.06
N LEU A 36 7.66 -3.97 -2.01
CA LEU A 36 8.08 -2.60 -1.73
C LEU A 36 9.25 -2.19 -2.65
N PRO A 37 9.24 -0.95 -3.16
CA PRO A 37 10.33 -0.49 -4.03
C PRO A 37 11.65 -0.32 -3.26
N GLU A 38 12.76 -0.24 -4.02
CA GLU A 38 14.10 -0.21 -3.45
C GLU A 38 14.36 0.99 -2.55
N GLN A 39 13.70 2.13 -2.79
CA GLN A 39 13.86 3.31 -1.94
C GLN A 39 13.18 3.17 -0.58
N VAL A 40 12.44 2.10 -0.37
CA VAL A 40 11.87 1.74 0.94
C VAL A 40 12.90 0.87 1.66
N VAL A 41 13.34 1.33 2.82
CA VAL A 41 14.41 0.68 3.58
C VAL A 41 13.99 0.44 5.03
N ASN A 42 14.83 -0.26 5.80
CA ASN A 42 14.59 -0.57 7.21
C ASN A 42 13.25 -1.24 7.44
N ILE A 43 12.97 -2.25 6.60
CA ILE A 43 11.67 -2.93 6.61
C ILE A 43 11.63 -3.97 7.74
N THR A 44 10.61 -3.91 8.57
CA THR A 44 10.28 -4.95 9.54
C THR A 44 8.82 -5.33 9.40
N ALA A 45 8.51 -6.59 9.61
CA ALA A 45 7.15 -7.07 9.44
C ALA A 45 6.86 -8.27 10.32
N ASP A 46 5.59 -8.42 10.67
CA ASP A 46 5.02 -9.67 11.15
C ASP A 46 3.70 -9.88 10.40
N ASN A 47 2.84 -10.78 10.85
CA ASN A 47 1.62 -11.09 10.10
C ASN A 47 0.72 -9.86 9.90
N ASP A 48 0.66 -8.96 10.88
CA ASP A 48 -0.29 -7.86 10.90
C ASP A 48 0.35 -6.48 10.86
N ASN A 49 1.66 -6.40 10.97
CA ASN A 49 2.38 -5.13 11.08
C ASN A 49 3.46 -5.01 10.02
N LEU A 50 3.65 -3.78 9.54
CA LEU A 50 4.66 -3.47 8.54
C LEU A 50 5.24 -2.10 8.85
N SER A 51 6.56 -2.03 9.08
CA SER A 51 7.24 -0.77 9.33
C SER A 51 8.36 -0.60 8.32
N PHE A 52 8.57 0.63 7.89
CA PHE A 52 9.63 0.92 6.92
C PHE A 52 9.95 2.42 6.92
N THR A 53 11.02 2.76 6.23
CA THR A 53 11.42 4.15 6.02
C THR A 53 11.38 4.45 4.53
N ILE A 54 10.73 5.53 4.15
CA ILE A 54 10.77 6.04 2.78
C ILE A 54 11.75 7.21 2.78
N GLN A 55 12.79 7.11 1.96
CA GLN A 55 13.78 8.17 1.85
C GLN A 55 13.11 9.48 1.45
N GLY A 56 13.37 10.52 2.23
CA GLY A 56 12.77 11.84 2.01
C GLY A 56 11.43 12.06 2.70
N MET A 57 10.80 11.01 3.22
CA MET A 57 9.49 11.13 3.88
C MET A 57 9.49 10.67 5.34
N GLY A 58 10.45 9.83 5.73
CA GLY A 58 10.57 9.36 7.11
C GLY A 58 10.05 7.96 7.33
N SER A 59 9.97 7.59 8.60
CA SER A 59 9.56 6.24 9.02
C SER A 59 8.06 6.15 9.18
N ILE A 60 7.50 5.03 8.76
CA ILE A 60 6.06 4.77 8.79
C ILE A 60 5.85 3.38 9.38
N ALA A 61 4.92 3.28 10.32
CA ALA A 61 4.47 2.00 10.86
C ALA A 61 3.01 1.81 10.49
N LEU A 62 2.70 0.67 9.90
CA LEU A 62 1.35 0.32 9.47
C LEU A 62 0.88 -0.95 10.16
N GLN A 63 -0.41 -1.03 10.39
CA GLN A 63 -1.06 -2.22 10.94
C GLN A 63 -2.25 -2.59 10.06
N VAL A 64 -2.45 -3.87 9.82
CA VAL A 64 -3.64 -4.33 9.12
C VAL A 64 -4.86 -3.99 9.96
N ARG A 65 -5.77 -3.24 9.38
CA ARG A 65 -6.99 -2.77 10.01
C ARG A 65 -8.20 -3.60 9.63
N ASP A 66 -8.22 -4.07 8.39
CA ASP A 66 -9.35 -4.83 7.86
C ASP A 66 -8.88 -5.81 6.81
N ARG A 67 -9.48 -6.98 6.80
CA ARG A 67 -9.31 -8.01 5.77
C ARG A 67 -10.68 -8.48 5.34
N LYS A 68 -11.03 -8.17 4.09
CA LYS A 68 -12.24 -8.71 3.47
C LYS A 68 -11.81 -9.81 2.51
N PRO A 69 -12.13 -11.06 2.79
CA PRO A 69 -11.63 -12.19 2.01
C PRO A 69 -11.77 -11.99 0.51
N ASN A 70 -10.65 -12.15 -0.19
CA ASN A 70 -10.55 -12.09 -1.64
C ASN A 70 -10.86 -10.73 -2.28
N GLU A 71 -11.02 -9.68 -1.47
CA GLU A 71 -11.41 -8.35 -1.97
C GLU A 71 -10.53 -7.20 -1.49
N LEU A 72 -10.15 -7.19 -0.21
CA LEU A 72 -9.50 -6.01 0.37
C LEU A 72 -8.60 -6.36 1.54
N ILE A 73 -7.44 -5.73 1.55
CA ILE A 73 -6.58 -5.66 2.75
C ILE A 73 -6.34 -4.18 2.97
N GLN A 74 -6.72 -3.67 4.15
CA GLN A 74 -6.56 -2.28 4.50
C GLN A 74 -5.58 -2.14 5.65
N LEU A 75 -4.60 -1.24 5.48
CA LEU A 75 -3.62 -0.92 6.52
C LEU A 75 -3.77 0.54 6.91
N SER A 76 -3.58 0.82 8.19
CA SER A 76 -3.61 2.17 8.70
C SER A 76 -2.36 2.46 9.54
N PRO A 77 -1.95 3.74 9.63
CA PRO A 77 -0.79 4.12 10.42
C PRO A 77 -0.96 3.84 11.91
N VAL A 78 0.14 3.50 12.56
CA VAL A 78 0.25 3.37 14.01
C VAL A 78 1.25 4.42 14.48
N GLY A 79 0.85 5.20 15.49
CA GLY A 79 1.70 6.27 16.01
C GLY A 79 1.69 7.51 15.13
N LYS A 80 2.78 8.27 15.20
CA LYS A 80 2.87 9.53 14.47
C LYS A 80 3.23 9.33 13.02
N THR A 81 2.54 10.05 12.14
CA THR A 81 2.83 10.08 10.71
C THR A 81 2.80 11.51 10.22
N PRO A 82 3.46 11.81 9.09
CA PRO A 82 3.42 13.16 8.52
C PRO A 82 2.01 13.62 8.14
N PHE A 83 1.13 12.67 7.84
CA PHE A 83 -0.26 12.95 7.48
C PHE A 83 -1.10 11.70 7.71
N GLN A 84 -2.42 11.87 7.76
CA GLN A 84 -3.34 10.74 7.92
C GLN A 84 -3.60 10.08 6.57
N PHE A 85 -3.57 8.74 6.56
CA PHE A 85 -3.84 7.98 5.34
C PHE A 85 -4.20 6.54 5.66
N VAL A 86 -4.73 5.85 4.67
CA VAL A 86 -4.86 4.39 4.69
C VAL A 86 -4.29 3.84 3.38
N LEU A 87 -3.76 2.63 3.45
CA LEU A 87 -3.31 1.89 2.26
C LEU A 87 -4.31 0.77 2.03
N ASN A 88 -4.91 0.76 0.85
CA ASN A 88 -5.85 -0.26 0.45
C ASN A 88 -5.23 -1.14 -0.65
N ILE A 89 -5.31 -2.44 -0.45
CA ILE A 89 -4.90 -3.42 -1.46
C ILE A 89 -6.18 -4.11 -1.91
N TYR A 90 -6.60 -3.82 -3.14
CA TYR A 90 -7.82 -4.38 -3.71
C TYR A 90 -7.48 -5.61 -4.55
N ILE A 91 -8.32 -6.63 -4.42
CA ILE A 91 -8.21 -7.85 -5.21
C ILE A 91 -9.56 -8.09 -5.88
N ARG A 92 -9.53 -8.53 -7.12
CA ARG A 92 -10.74 -8.91 -7.84
C ARG A 92 -10.44 -10.04 -8.80
N ASN A 93 -11.48 -10.76 -9.18
CA ASN A 93 -11.39 -11.80 -10.20
C ASN A 93 -12.21 -11.34 -11.41
N ASN A 94 -11.53 -10.87 -12.45
CA ASN A 94 -12.13 -10.35 -13.67
C ASN A 94 -11.43 -11.05 -14.85
N GLU A 95 -11.89 -12.24 -15.22
CA GLU A 95 -11.25 -13.19 -16.13
C GLU A 95 -9.93 -13.71 -15.56
N HIS A 96 -9.11 -12.83 -15.03
CA HIS A 96 -7.86 -13.13 -14.32
C HIS A 96 -7.93 -12.50 -12.95
N THR A 97 -7.13 -13.03 -12.03
CA THR A 97 -6.93 -12.39 -10.73
C THR A 97 -6.19 -11.08 -10.95
N GLU A 98 -6.72 -10.01 -10.39
CA GLU A 98 -6.11 -8.68 -10.48
C GLU A 98 -6.03 -8.04 -9.11
N CYS A 99 -5.04 -7.17 -8.92
CA CYS A 99 -4.94 -6.37 -7.72
C CYS A 99 -4.52 -4.94 -8.07
N CYS A 100 -4.82 -4.01 -7.16
CA CYS A 100 -4.31 -2.65 -7.24
C CYS A 100 -4.06 -2.09 -5.85
N PHE A 101 -3.22 -1.07 -5.80
CA PHE A 101 -2.78 -0.45 -4.56
C PHE A 101 -3.25 1.00 -4.55
N GLU A 102 -3.80 1.43 -3.43
CA GLU A 102 -4.37 2.76 -3.30
C GLU A 102 -3.97 3.36 -1.96
N ILE A 103 -3.54 4.62 -1.98
CA ILE A 103 -3.34 5.40 -0.77
C ILE A 103 -4.40 6.50 -0.77
N ASP A 104 -5.22 6.51 0.28
CA ASP A 104 -6.23 7.53 0.52
C ASP A 104 -5.69 8.40 1.64
N ALA A 105 -5.30 9.64 1.31
CA ALA A 105 -4.55 10.51 2.22
C ALA A 105 -5.26 11.85 2.42
N GLN A 106 -5.08 12.41 3.62
CA GLN A 106 -5.55 13.77 3.93
C GLN A 106 -4.33 14.68 3.94
N LEU A 107 -4.23 15.56 2.96
CA LEU A 107 -3.06 16.40 2.76
C LEU A 107 -3.42 17.89 2.80
N ASN A 108 -2.59 18.67 3.52
CA ASN A 108 -2.63 20.12 3.40
C ASN A 108 -1.93 20.55 2.09
N PRO A 109 -2.06 21.82 1.65
CA PRO A 109 -1.48 22.24 0.38
C PRO A 109 0.03 21.99 0.25
N LEU A 110 0.79 22.18 1.33
CA LEU A 110 2.24 21.93 1.29
C LEU A 110 2.53 20.46 1.08
N MET A 111 1.85 19.58 1.81
CA MET A 111 2.03 18.15 1.67
C MET A 111 1.58 17.63 0.31
N GLN A 112 0.54 18.25 -0.28
CA GLN A 112 0.13 17.90 -1.64
C GLN A 112 1.27 18.13 -2.63
N MET A 113 2.00 19.24 -2.48
CA MET A 113 3.13 19.52 -3.35
C MET A 113 4.29 18.56 -3.14
N MET A 114 4.55 18.19 -1.89
CA MET A 114 5.72 17.38 -1.53
C MET A 114 5.49 15.90 -1.71
N ALA A 115 4.29 15.40 -1.43
CA ALA A 115 4.02 13.97 -1.33
C ALA A 115 3.28 13.37 -2.51
N SER A 116 2.60 14.16 -3.33
CA SER A 116 1.75 13.60 -4.39
C SER A 116 2.50 12.69 -5.36
N ARG A 117 3.65 13.15 -5.88
CA ARG A 117 4.41 12.34 -6.82
C ARG A 117 5.03 11.10 -6.17
N PRO A 118 5.70 11.22 -5.01
CA PRO A 118 6.23 10.03 -4.33
C PRO A 118 5.16 8.99 -3.99
N LEU A 119 3.98 9.43 -3.56
CA LEU A 119 2.90 8.49 -3.21
C LEU A 119 2.33 7.78 -4.43
N GLN A 120 2.14 8.52 -5.54
CA GLN A 120 1.68 7.90 -6.78
C GLN A 120 2.73 6.90 -7.30
N ASN A 121 4.00 7.28 -7.25
CA ASN A 121 5.08 6.40 -7.67
C ASN A 121 5.13 5.13 -6.79
N LEU A 122 4.93 5.28 -5.50
CA LEU A 122 4.94 4.15 -4.57
C LEU A 122 3.90 3.10 -4.95
N VAL A 123 2.65 3.51 -5.13
CA VAL A 123 1.59 2.55 -5.47
C VAL A 123 1.80 1.93 -6.85
N ASN A 124 2.30 2.71 -7.81
CA ASN A 124 2.62 2.19 -9.15
C ASN A 124 3.72 1.13 -9.09
N MET A 125 4.75 1.37 -8.32
CA MET A 125 5.87 0.43 -8.18
C MET A 125 5.46 -0.82 -7.42
N MET A 126 4.61 -0.69 -6.40
CA MET A 126 4.06 -1.84 -5.70
C MET A 126 3.25 -2.72 -6.65
N ALA A 127 2.42 -2.10 -7.48
CA ALA A 127 1.62 -2.85 -8.46
C ALA A 127 2.53 -3.59 -9.45
N ASN A 128 3.56 -2.93 -9.97
CA ASN A 128 4.48 -3.55 -10.90
C ASN A 128 5.19 -4.76 -10.29
N LYS A 129 5.58 -4.67 -9.03
CA LYS A 129 6.23 -5.79 -8.34
C LYS A 129 5.23 -6.91 -8.01
N ALA A 130 3.97 -6.57 -7.78
CA ALA A 130 2.94 -7.55 -7.48
C ALA A 130 2.66 -8.50 -8.64
N VAL A 131 2.96 -8.10 -9.86
CA VAL A 131 2.81 -8.98 -11.04
C VAL A 131 3.71 -10.21 -10.91
N GLU A 132 4.84 -10.08 -10.23
CA GLU A 132 5.90 -11.09 -10.20
C GLU A 132 5.85 -12.04 -8.99
N ILE A 133 4.94 -11.83 -8.08
CA ILE A 133 4.84 -12.66 -6.87
C ILE A 133 3.99 -13.91 -7.06
#